data_6f856a465cc3b68dc1033f912de00492
#
_entry.id   6f856a465cc3b68dc1033f912de00492
#
_cell.length_a   1.000
_cell.length_b   1.000
_cell.length_c   1.000
_cell.angle_alpha   90.00
_cell.angle_beta   90.00
_cell.angle_gamma   90.00
#
_symmetry.space_group_name_H-M   'P 1'
#
loop_
_entity.id
_entity.type
_entity.pdbx_description
1 polymer ?
#
loop_
_entity_poly.entity_id
_entity_poly.type
_entity_poly.pdbx_seq_one_letter_code
_entity_poly.pdbx_strand_id
1 'polypeptide(L)'
;MSIKDDWKGLMNNYRIRWTDGNDMEFEMFHAITENYYNQLVGGPQNRQLFVPGNQSKNVKYAMIVYSQEDVPIACSGLKEHGNGDVEIKRVWVQPPFRGHHIATLMIRELEIFASEHGYRRTVLMTRKRMDYAIRLYESLGYKRIENYPPYQHMDDAVCYAKDLI
;
A
#
# COMPACT_ATOMS: atom_id res chain seq x y z
N MET A 1 -2.83 16.06 20.53
CA MET A 1 -3.22 15.35 19.29
C MET A 1 -2.01 14.61 18.77
N SER A 2 -2.12 13.29 18.57
CA SER A 2 -1.00 12.55 18.01
C SER A 2 -0.89 12.84 16.51
N ILE A 3 0.32 12.67 15.95
CA ILE A 3 0.55 12.81 14.48
C ILE A 3 -0.40 11.93 13.68
N LYS A 4 -0.86 10.81 14.28
CA LYS A 4 -1.83 9.91 13.64
C LYS A 4 -3.19 10.57 13.39
N ASP A 5 -3.53 11.56 14.17
CA ASP A 5 -4.82 12.25 14.07
C ASP A 5 -4.72 13.55 13.26
N ASP A 6 -3.50 14.05 13.02
CA ASP A 6 -3.26 15.29 12.25
C ASP A 6 -2.77 15.02 10.82
N TRP A 7 -3.07 13.84 10.27
CA TRP A 7 -2.69 13.52 8.89
C TRP A 7 -3.30 14.48 7.86
N LYS A 8 -4.43 15.13 8.19
CA LYS A 8 -5.03 16.13 7.32
C LYS A 8 -4.17 17.37 7.16
N GLY A 9 -3.46 17.77 8.21
CA GLY A 9 -2.51 18.87 8.14
C GLY A 9 -1.32 18.54 7.24
N LEU A 10 -0.93 17.27 7.18
CA LEU A 10 0.15 16.82 6.30
C LEU A 10 -0.19 16.96 4.82
N MET A 11 -1.48 16.88 4.45
CA MET A 11 -1.92 17.03 3.07
C MET A 11 -1.51 18.35 2.43
N ASN A 12 -1.35 19.41 3.24
CA ASN A 12 -0.97 20.73 2.72
C ASN A 12 0.46 20.76 2.17
N ASN A 13 1.28 19.77 2.52
CA ASN A 13 2.68 19.66 2.06
C ASN A 13 2.84 18.81 0.82
N TYR A 14 1.77 18.15 0.37
CA TYR A 14 1.83 17.18 -0.72
C TYR A 14 0.63 17.33 -1.64
N ARG A 15 0.83 16.96 -2.90
CA ARG A 15 -0.26 16.85 -3.87
C ARG A 15 -0.53 15.37 -4.12
N ILE A 16 -1.81 14.99 -4.13
CA ILE A 16 -2.24 13.63 -4.42
C ILE A 16 -2.93 13.60 -5.78
N ARG A 17 -2.53 12.68 -6.64
CA ARG A 17 -3.21 12.39 -7.90
C ARG A 17 -3.73 10.96 -7.88
N TRP A 18 -5.03 10.81 -8.14
CA TRP A 18 -5.65 9.52 -8.30
C TRP A 18 -5.63 9.09 -9.76
N THR A 19 -5.34 7.82 -10.01
CA THR A 19 -5.21 7.22 -11.33
C THR A 19 -5.51 5.71 -11.22
N ASP A 20 -4.97 4.91 -12.11
CA ASP A 20 -5.11 3.46 -12.10
C ASP A 20 -3.78 2.74 -12.33
N GLY A 21 -3.84 1.41 -12.36
CA GLY A 21 -2.65 0.58 -12.51
C GLY A 21 -1.93 0.67 -13.86
N ASN A 22 -2.53 1.31 -14.85
CA ASN A 22 -1.91 1.51 -16.17
C ASN A 22 -1.14 2.83 -16.28
N ASP A 23 -1.15 3.63 -15.23
CA ASP A 23 -0.47 4.92 -15.19
C ASP A 23 1.05 4.76 -15.28
N MET A 24 1.72 5.58 -16.09
CA MET A 24 3.15 5.48 -16.33
C MET A 24 3.98 5.71 -15.07
N GLU A 25 3.60 6.68 -14.22
CA GLU A 25 4.32 6.93 -12.97
C GLU A 25 4.11 5.79 -11.98
N PHE A 26 2.90 5.21 -11.95
CA PHE A 26 2.64 4.04 -11.13
C PHE A 26 3.46 2.83 -11.60
N GLU A 27 3.58 2.62 -12.90
CA GLU A 27 4.44 1.56 -13.46
C GLU A 27 5.92 1.78 -13.14
N MET A 28 6.38 3.02 -13.14
CA MET A 28 7.73 3.37 -12.72
C MET A 28 7.99 2.94 -11.27
N PHE A 29 7.07 3.25 -10.36
CA PHE A 29 7.15 2.81 -8.97
C PHE A 29 7.05 1.28 -8.85
N HIS A 30 6.23 0.64 -9.70
CA HIS A 30 6.14 -0.82 -9.74
C HIS A 30 7.52 -1.43 -10.04
N ALA A 31 8.23 -0.93 -11.04
CA ALA A 31 9.58 -1.42 -11.37
C ALA A 31 10.56 -1.26 -10.21
N ILE A 32 10.53 -0.10 -9.56
CA ILE A 32 11.39 0.19 -8.39
C ILE A 32 11.09 -0.79 -7.25
N THR A 33 9.82 -1.00 -6.93
CA THR A 33 9.42 -1.88 -5.81
C THR A 33 9.69 -3.34 -6.13
N GLU A 34 9.49 -3.80 -7.37
CA GLU A 34 9.82 -5.17 -7.78
C GLU A 34 11.31 -5.44 -7.59
N ASN A 35 12.16 -4.51 -8.01
CA ASN A 35 13.59 -4.66 -7.81
C ASN A 35 13.96 -4.73 -6.33
N TYR A 36 13.38 -3.88 -5.51
CA TYR A 36 13.60 -3.89 -4.06
C TYR A 36 13.18 -5.23 -3.43
N TYR A 37 11.98 -5.72 -3.74
CA TYR A 37 11.50 -6.98 -3.17
C TYR A 37 12.28 -8.18 -3.68
N ASN A 38 12.71 -8.18 -4.95
CA ASN A 38 13.58 -9.23 -5.47
C ASN A 38 14.89 -9.32 -4.69
N GLN A 39 15.50 -8.19 -4.40
CA GLN A 39 16.73 -8.14 -3.58
C GLN A 39 16.46 -8.60 -2.15
N LEU A 40 15.34 -8.20 -1.57
CA LEU A 40 14.98 -8.54 -0.19
C LEU A 40 14.87 -10.04 0.04
N VAL A 41 14.39 -10.80 -0.95
CA VAL A 41 14.16 -12.25 -0.84
C VAL A 41 15.22 -13.09 -1.54
N GLY A 42 16.29 -12.48 -2.03
CA GLY A 42 17.42 -13.19 -2.64
C GLY A 42 17.26 -13.52 -4.11
N GLY A 43 16.32 -12.89 -4.81
CA GLY A 43 16.14 -13.00 -6.26
C GLY A 43 14.70 -13.21 -6.71
N PRO A 44 14.42 -12.95 -8.00
CA PRO A 44 13.05 -13.03 -8.54
C PRO A 44 12.48 -14.46 -8.49
N GLN A 45 13.31 -15.50 -8.51
CA GLN A 45 12.85 -16.89 -8.44
C GLN A 45 12.09 -17.19 -7.14
N ASN A 46 12.34 -16.44 -6.06
CA ASN A 46 11.67 -16.60 -4.78
C ASN A 46 10.31 -15.90 -4.72
N ARG A 47 9.91 -15.24 -5.81
CA ARG A 47 8.64 -14.49 -5.91
C ARG A 47 7.76 -14.93 -7.07
N GLN A 48 8.10 -16.01 -7.77
CA GLN A 48 7.41 -16.44 -8.99
C GLN A 48 5.90 -16.65 -8.82
N LEU A 49 5.47 -17.12 -7.63
CA LEU A 49 4.05 -17.35 -7.34
C LEU A 49 3.24 -16.04 -7.21
N PHE A 50 3.92 -14.91 -6.99
CA PHE A 50 3.26 -13.65 -6.69
C PHE A 50 3.25 -12.66 -7.85
N VAL A 51 4.23 -12.78 -8.76
CA VAL A 51 4.40 -11.82 -9.86
C VAL A 51 3.12 -11.65 -10.69
N PRO A 52 2.40 -12.72 -11.10
CA PRO A 52 1.17 -12.52 -11.86
C PRO A 52 0.09 -11.74 -11.12
N GLY A 53 -0.07 -11.96 -9.80
CA GLY A 53 -1.06 -11.26 -8.99
C GLY A 53 -0.65 -9.84 -8.62
N ASN A 54 0.65 -9.53 -8.72
CA ASN A 54 1.22 -8.25 -8.31
C ASN A 54 1.46 -7.28 -9.47
N GLN A 55 1.03 -7.61 -10.69
CA GLN A 55 1.17 -6.72 -11.82
C GLN A 55 0.39 -5.43 -11.61
N SER A 56 0.95 -4.29 -12.00
CA SER A 56 0.31 -2.98 -11.81
C SER A 56 -1.07 -2.89 -12.45
N LYS A 57 -1.30 -3.55 -13.59
CA LYS A 57 -2.60 -3.58 -14.27
C LYS A 57 -3.73 -4.16 -13.41
N ASN A 58 -3.41 -4.95 -12.37
CA ASN A 58 -4.40 -5.53 -11.46
C ASN A 58 -4.84 -4.54 -10.38
N VAL A 59 -4.19 -3.40 -10.27
CA VAL A 59 -4.56 -2.32 -9.35
C VAL A 59 -5.64 -1.47 -10.01
N LYS A 60 -6.81 -1.42 -9.37
CA LYS A 60 -7.97 -0.71 -9.92
C LYS A 60 -7.85 0.80 -9.73
N TYR A 61 -7.43 1.22 -8.54
CA TYR A 61 -7.22 2.63 -8.19
C TYR A 61 -5.80 2.80 -7.69
N ALA A 62 -5.12 3.80 -8.20
CA ALA A 62 -3.75 4.11 -7.78
C ALA A 62 -3.66 5.54 -7.32
N MET A 63 -2.79 5.76 -6.35
CA MET A 63 -2.49 7.07 -5.78
C MET A 63 -1.02 7.38 -6.02
N ILE A 64 -0.73 8.56 -6.55
CA ILE A 64 0.62 9.11 -6.65
C ILE A 64 0.69 10.34 -5.75
N VAL A 65 1.71 10.41 -4.92
CA VAL A 65 1.97 11.55 -4.04
C VAL A 65 3.15 12.34 -4.57
N TYR A 66 2.99 13.65 -4.65
CA TYR A 66 4.02 14.58 -5.15
C TYR A 66 4.49 15.51 -4.04
N SER A 67 5.78 15.83 -4.07
CA SER A 67 6.38 16.84 -3.19
C SER A 67 5.91 18.25 -3.58
N GLN A 68 6.29 19.24 -2.78
CA GLN A 68 6.03 20.65 -3.11
C GLN A 68 6.71 21.10 -4.40
N GLU A 69 7.79 20.44 -4.80
CA GLU A 69 8.49 20.67 -6.07
C GLU A 69 7.87 19.88 -7.22
N ASP A 70 6.71 19.28 -7.01
CA ASP A 70 5.95 18.51 -8.01
C ASP A 70 6.68 17.27 -8.52
N VAL A 71 7.48 16.64 -7.65
CA VAL A 71 8.19 15.40 -7.93
C VAL A 71 7.39 14.22 -7.35
N PRO A 72 7.13 13.13 -8.12
CA PRO A 72 6.48 11.95 -7.58
C PRO A 72 7.40 11.25 -6.57
N ILE A 73 6.92 11.08 -5.34
CA ILE A 73 7.74 10.61 -4.20
C ILE A 73 7.18 9.37 -3.53
N ALA A 74 5.92 9.02 -3.80
CA ALA A 74 5.28 7.87 -3.16
C ALA A 74 4.10 7.39 -3.99
N CYS A 75 3.72 6.13 -3.79
CA CYS A 75 2.54 5.56 -4.41
C CYS A 75 1.89 4.51 -3.51
N SER A 76 0.65 4.23 -3.80
CA SER A 76 -0.08 3.06 -3.28
C SER A 76 -1.30 2.82 -4.16
N GLY A 77 -1.96 1.68 -3.97
CA GLY A 77 -3.11 1.36 -4.78
C GLY A 77 -4.10 0.44 -4.08
N LEU A 78 -5.24 0.26 -4.72
CA LEU A 78 -6.32 -0.60 -4.26
C LEU A 78 -6.65 -1.62 -5.36
N LYS A 79 -6.69 -2.90 -4.97
CA LYS A 79 -7.05 -4.01 -5.84
C LYS A 79 -8.36 -4.62 -5.33
N GLU A 80 -9.28 -4.93 -6.24
CA GLU A 80 -10.51 -5.64 -5.89
C GLU A 80 -10.17 -6.96 -5.17
N HIS A 81 -10.86 -7.22 -4.06
CA HIS A 81 -10.65 -8.42 -3.27
C HIS A 81 -11.90 -9.29 -3.18
N GLY A 82 -13.07 -8.73 -3.50
CA GLY A 82 -14.37 -9.41 -3.44
C GLY A 82 -15.08 -9.23 -2.09
N ASN A 83 -16.39 -9.51 -2.10
CA ASN A 83 -17.23 -9.45 -0.90
C ASN A 83 -17.27 -8.08 -0.19
N GLY A 84 -17.07 -7.00 -0.94
CA GLY A 84 -17.01 -5.65 -0.38
C GLY A 84 -15.66 -5.26 0.21
N ASP A 85 -14.65 -6.11 0.07
CA ASP A 85 -13.29 -5.84 0.51
C ASP A 85 -12.45 -5.30 -0.63
N VAL A 86 -11.44 -4.50 -0.29
CA VAL A 86 -10.43 -4.01 -1.23
C VAL A 86 -9.05 -4.18 -0.61
N GLU A 87 -8.09 -4.61 -1.41
CA GLU A 87 -6.74 -4.88 -0.93
C GLU A 87 -5.83 -3.66 -1.17
N ILE A 88 -5.16 -3.19 -0.13
CA ILE A 88 -4.11 -2.18 -0.24
C ILE A 88 -2.87 -2.84 -0.82
N LYS A 89 -2.35 -2.27 -1.91
CA LYS A 89 -1.19 -2.77 -2.64
C LYS A 89 -0.18 -1.67 -2.86
N ARG A 90 1.09 -2.07 -2.96
CA ARG A 90 2.15 -1.18 -3.45
C ARG A 90 2.35 0.09 -2.63
N VAL A 91 2.26 0.00 -1.32
CA VAL A 91 2.61 1.13 -0.45
C VAL A 91 4.11 1.35 -0.52
N TRP A 92 4.53 2.45 -1.12
CA TRP A 92 5.94 2.77 -1.33
C TRP A 92 6.20 4.26 -1.14
N VAL A 93 7.23 4.59 -0.38
CA VAL A 93 7.75 5.94 -0.23
C VAL A 93 9.21 5.92 -0.64
N GLN A 94 9.60 6.81 -1.55
CA GLN A 94 10.99 6.94 -1.97
C GLN A 94 11.89 7.20 -0.75
N PRO A 95 13.05 6.52 -0.66
CA PRO A 95 13.88 6.56 0.55
C PRO A 95 14.18 7.96 1.11
N PRO A 96 14.50 8.99 0.30
CA PRO A 96 14.80 10.32 0.85
C PRO A 96 13.62 10.98 1.56
N PHE A 97 12.39 10.50 1.29
CA PHE A 97 11.16 11.10 1.84
C PHE A 97 10.55 10.29 2.98
N ARG A 98 11.21 9.21 3.40
CA ARG A 98 10.76 8.38 4.53
C ARG A 98 10.94 9.14 5.85
N GLY A 99 10.17 8.74 6.86
CA GLY A 99 10.21 9.37 8.17
C GLY A 99 9.38 10.64 8.29
N HIS A 100 8.57 10.97 7.27
CA HIS A 100 7.72 12.17 7.25
C HIS A 100 6.22 11.85 7.28
N HIS A 101 5.85 10.64 7.68
CA HIS A 101 4.47 10.17 7.83
C HIS A 101 3.67 10.11 6.52
N ILE A 102 4.34 10.03 5.37
CA ILE A 102 3.67 9.95 4.06
C ILE A 102 2.88 8.65 3.94
N ALA A 103 3.41 7.52 4.44
CA ALA A 103 2.69 6.25 4.42
C ALA A 103 1.38 6.34 5.23
N THR A 104 1.40 6.98 6.39
CA THR A 104 0.20 7.22 7.20
C THR A 104 -0.82 8.04 6.42
N LEU A 105 -0.38 9.12 5.78
CA LEU A 105 -1.23 9.93 4.91
C LEU A 105 -1.89 9.08 3.83
N MET A 106 -1.10 8.29 3.11
CA MET A 106 -1.60 7.44 2.03
C MET A 106 -2.63 6.42 2.53
N ILE A 107 -2.35 5.72 3.62
CA ILE A 107 -3.27 4.72 4.16
C ILE A 107 -4.61 5.37 4.53
N ARG A 108 -4.59 6.52 5.19
CA ARG A 108 -5.81 7.25 5.55
C ARG A 108 -6.60 7.69 4.33
N GLU A 109 -5.93 8.21 3.32
CA GLU A 109 -6.59 8.60 2.06
C GLU A 109 -7.17 7.40 1.32
N LEU A 110 -6.48 6.27 1.31
CA LEU A 110 -7.00 5.03 0.72
C LEU A 110 -8.26 4.55 1.45
N GLU A 111 -8.28 4.62 2.78
CA GLU A 111 -9.44 4.22 3.58
C GLU A 111 -10.66 5.10 3.28
N ILE A 112 -10.47 6.41 3.19
CA ILE A 112 -11.54 7.34 2.85
C ILE A 112 -12.06 7.06 1.45
N PHE A 113 -11.16 6.95 0.48
CA PHE A 113 -11.51 6.66 -0.91
C PHE A 113 -12.30 5.34 -1.01
N ALA A 114 -11.82 4.29 -0.35
CA ALA A 114 -12.47 3.00 -0.35
C ALA A 114 -13.88 3.08 0.25
N SER A 115 -14.03 3.76 1.37
CA SER A 115 -15.34 3.97 2.01
C SER A 115 -16.30 4.72 1.09
N GLU A 116 -15.84 5.78 0.45
CA GLU A 116 -16.63 6.57 -0.50
C GLU A 116 -17.04 5.77 -1.74
N HIS A 117 -16.27 4.74 -2.10
CA HIS A 117 -16.57 3.86 -3.24
C HIS A 117 -17.35 2.61 -2.84
N GLY A 118 -17.87 2.55 -1.62
CA GLY A 118 -18.77 1.48 -1.18
C GLY A 118 -18.08 0.23 -0.65
N TYR A 119 -16.76 0.23 -0.50
CA TYR A 119 -16.07 -0.87 0.16
C TYR A 119 -16.28 -0.79 1.67
N ARG A 120 -16.39 -1.93 2.31
CA ARG A 120 -16.64 -2.01 3.76
C ARG A 120 -15.39 -2.35 4.56
N ARG A 121 -14.36 -2.88 3.93
CA ARG A 121 -13.14 -3.33 4.61
C ARG A 121 -11.93 -3.22 3.71
N THR A 122 -10.81 -2.78 4.26
CA THR A 122 -9.50 -2.88 3.61
C THR A 122 -8.73 -4.06 4.17
N VAL A 123 -8.07 -4.80 3.30
CA VAL A 123 -7.17 -5.90 3.66
C VAL A 123 -5.80 -5.64 3.06
N LEU A 124 -4.77 -6.24 3.62
CA LEU A 124 -3.42 -6.15 3.09
C LEU A 124 -2.57 -7.34 3.53
N MET A 125 -1.50 -7.58 2.78
CA MET A 125 -0.46 -8.53 3.15
C MET A 125 0.87 -7.80 3.25
N THR A 126 1.65 -8.15 4.26
CA THR A 126 3.05 -7.75 4.38
C THR A 126 3.88 -8.95 4.80
N ARG A 127 5.20 -8.79 4.89
CA ARG A 127 6.10 -9.87 5.27
C ARG A 127 6.44 -9.77 6.75
N LYS A 128 6.62 -10.92 7.41
CA LYS A 128 6.99 -10.99 8.84
C LYS A 128 8.25 -10.20 9.14
N ARG A 129 9.20 -10.13 8.19
CA ARG A 129 10.45 -9.38 8.35
C ARG A 129 10.30 -7.87 8.24
N MET A 130 9.13 -7.40 7.83
CA MET A 130 8.86 -5.97 7.63
C MET A 130 8.31 -5.35 8.93
N ASP A 131 9.12 -5.33 9.98
CA ASP A 131 8.71 -4.87 11.31
C ASP A 131 8.13 -3.44 11.30
N TYR A 132 8.73 -2.56 10.51
CA TYR A 132 8.25 -1.17 10.40
C TYR A 132 6.83 -1.12 9.82
N ALA A 133 6.58 -1.87 8.75
CA ALA A 133 5.25 -1.91 8.13
C ALA A 133 4.22 -2.50 9.09
N ILE A 134 4.55 -3.60 9.77
CA ILE A 134 3.67 -4.24 10.75
C ILE A 134 3.29 -3.24 11.84
N ARG A 135 4.27 -2.56 12.43
CA ARG A 135 4.01 -1.55 13.48
C ARG A 135 3.13 -0.41 12.95
N LEU A 136 3.37 0.04 11.72
CA LEU A 136 2.57 1.08 11.11
C LEU A 136 1.11 0.64 10.98
N TYR A 137 0.85 -0.52 10.38
CA TYR A 137 -0.52 -1.01 10.17
C TYR A 137 -1.25 -1.25 11.50
N GLU A 138 -0.59 -1.90 12.46
CA GLU A 138 -1.18 -2.11 13.78
C GLU A 138 -1.51 -0.79 14.47
N SER A 139 -0.62 0.20 14.34
CA SER A 139 -0.84 1.53 14.91
C SER A 139 -2.02 2.28 14.28
N LEU A 140 -2.38 1.93 13.03
CA LEU A 140 -3.50 2.52 12.33
C LEU A 140 -4.81 1.77 12.50
N GLY A 141 -4.83 0.74 13.36
CA GLY A 141 -6.02 -0.01 13.71
C GLY A 141 -6.24 -1.29 12.92
N TYR A 142 -5.25 -1.71 12.14
CA TYR A 142 -5.32 -2.98 11.42
C TYR A 142 -5.13 -4.13 12.39
N LYS A 143 -5.94 -5.18 12.22
CA LYS A 143 -5.88 -6.40 13.02
C LYS A 143 -5.48 -7.57 12.16
N ARG A 144 -4.69 -8.47 12.75
CA ARG A 144 -4.25 -9.67 12.06
C ARG A 144 -5.41 -10.58 11.75
N ILE A 145 -5.43 -11.12 10.53
CA ILE A 145 -6.40 -12.11 10.06
C ILE A 145 -5.65 -13.32 9.51
N GLU A 146 -6.37 -14.40 9.23
CA GLU A 146 -5.79 -15.53 8.51
C GLU A 146 -5.32 -15.10 7.13
N ASN A 147 -4.21 -15.70 6.67
CA ASN A 147 -3.70 -15.42 5.33
C ASN A 147 -4.74 -15.82 4.28
N TYR A 148 -5.07 -14.89 3.40
CA TYR A 148 -6.00 -15.12 2.30
C TYR A 148 -5.25 -15.48 1.01
N PRO A 149 -5.96 -16.10 0.02
CA PRO A 149 -5.32 -16.43 -1.26
C PRO A 149 -4.71 -15.21 -1.96
N PRO A 150 -3.50 -15.31 -2.55
CA PRO A 150 -2.70 -16.52 -2.70
C PRO A 150 -1.66 -16.75 -1.59
N TYR A 151 -1.83 -16.15 -0.43
CA TYR A 151 -0.82 -16.09 0.64
C TYR A 151 -0.98 -17.18 1.72
N GLN A 152 -1.96 -18.10 1.59
CA GLN A 152 -2.31 -19.07 2.65
C GLN A 152 -1.13 -19.94 3.08
N HIS A 153 -0.26 -20.30 2.16
CA HIS A 153 0.85 -21.22 2.40
C HIS A 153 2.22 -20.54 2.43
N MET A 154 2.23 -19.21 2.55
CA MET A 154 3.47 -18.44 2.69
C MET A 154 3.83 -18.24 4.15
N ASP A 155 4.90 -18.89 4.58
CA ASP A 155 5.37 -18.76 5.97
C ASP A 155 5.80 -17.33 6.33
N ASP A 156 6.28 -16.56 5.36
CA ASP A 156 6.75 -15.18 5.57
C ASP A 156 5.64 -14.13 5.46
N ALA A 157 4.42 -14.52 5.06
CA ALA A 157 3.32 -13.57 4.89
C ALA A 157 2.48 -13.42 6.16
N VAL A 158 2.06 -12.18 6.41
CA VAL A 158 1.05 -11.86 7.42
C VAL A 158 0.01 -10.95 6.79
N CYS A 159 -1.27 -11.25 7.07
CA CYS A 159 -2.40 -10.51 6.53
C CYS A 159 -3.10 -9.73 7.64
N TYR A 160 -3.61 -8.56 7.27
CA TYR A 160 -4.29 -7.64 8.17
C TYR A 160 -5.57 -7.13 7.51
N ALA A 161 -6.51 -6.72 8.34
CA ALA A 161 -7.75 -6.11 7.87
C ALA A 161 -8.19 -4.98 8.80
N LYS A 162 -8.96 -4.06 8.24
CA LYS A 162 -9.60 -2.98 9.00
C LYS A 162 -10.97 -2.71 8.42
N ASP A 163 -11.99 -2.71 9.28
CA ASP A 163 -13.33 -2.32 8.88
C ASP A 163 -13.38 -0.81 8.65
N LEU A 164 -14.06 -0.41 7.57
CA LEU A 164 -14.29 0.98 7.24
C LEU A 164 -15.62 1.44 7.86
N ILE A 165 -15.64 2.67 8.28
CA ILE A 165 -16.83 3.26 8.88
C ILE A 165 -17.66 3.97 7.82
#